data_1bd7fee20050ab4bf80c2835d66f2dc2
#
_entry.id   1bd7fee20050ab4bf80c2835d66f2dc2
#
_cell.length_a   1.000
_cell.length_b   1.000
_cell.length_c   1.000
_cell.angle_alpha   90.00
_cell.angle_beta   90.00
_cell.angle_gamma   90.00
#
_symmetry.space_group_name_H-M   'P 1'
#
loop_
_entity.id
_entity.type
_entity.pdbx_description
1 polymer ?
#
loop_
_entity_poly.entity_id
_entity_poly.type
_entity_poly.pdbx_seq_one_letter_code
_entity_poly.pdbx_strand_id
1 'polypeptide(L)'
;MRQKYEFKSIVAETLLIPLYMRAKESRRNNPILYDKAAEWLADSLEYDYSQFDGAKLSEVGCVVRGWYFDCAVRRFIKAHSHPVVVNVGCGLDTRFQRIGDEKAVFYDLDLPEVITLRRELIPEQPGNVYIAASLLETDWMDDLRRRHPDGEFIFIVEGVLMYFYEKQVKSFLHHVA
;
A
#
# COMPACT_ATOMS: atom_id res chain seq x y z
N MET A 1 -9.55 -1.07 23.09
CA MET A 1 -10.53 -2.13 22.79
C MET A 1 -10.18 -2.69 21.43
N ARG A 2 -10.08 -4.01 21.25
CA ARG A 2 -9.90 -4.62 19.93
C ARG A 2 -11.20 -4.52 19.15
N GLN A 3 -11.12 -4.14 17.89
CA GLN A 3 -12.29 -4.00 17.02
C GLN A 3 -12.52 -5.32 16.29
N LYS A 4 -13.67 -5.93 16.53
CA LYS A 4 -14.09 -7.10 15.76
C LYS A 4 -14.53 -6.63 14.38
N TYR A 5 -13.77 -7.03 13.36
CA TYR A 5 -14.08 -6.72 11.98
C TYR A 5 -14.42 -8.03 11.23
N GLU A 6 -15.59 -8.10 10.64
CA GLU A 6 -15.97 -9.22 9.79
C GLU A 6 -15.52 -8.93 8.36
N PHE A 7 -14.43 -9.57 7.95
CA PHE A 7 -13.95 -9.49 6.57
C PHE A 7 -14.92 -10.23 5.65
N LYS A 8 -15.67 -9.49 4.86
CA LYS A 8 -16.77 -10.00 4.02
C LYS A 8 -16.31 -10.76 2.77
N SER A 9 -15.01 -10.85 2.50
CA SER A 9 -14.47 -11.55 1.34
C SER A 9 -13.08 -12.12 1.59
N ILE A 10 -12.72 -13.17 0.87
CA ILE A 10 -11.36 -13.75 0.86
C ILE A 10 -10.31 -12.70 0.46
N VAL A 11 -10.65 -11.77 -0.42
CA VAL A 11 -9.76 -10.67 -0.82
C VAL A 11 -9.41 -9.79 0.38
N ALA A 12 -10.40 -9.45 1.22
CA ALA A 12 -10.17 -8.65 2.42
C ALA A 12 -9.25 -9.37 3.42
N GLU A 13 -9.34 -10.69 3.55
CA GLU A 13 -8.43 -11.47 4.41
C GLU A 13 -6.99 -11.48 3.88
N THR A 14 -6.80 -11.54 2.55
CA THR A 14 -5.44 -11.52 1.97
C THR A 14 -4.69 -10.22 2.23
N LEU A 15 -5.41 -9.11 2.48
CA LEU A 15 -4.80 -7.82 2.87
C LEU A 15 -4.13 -7.88 4.25
N LEU A 16 -4.59 -8.78 5.12
CA LEU A 16 -4.03 -8.96 6.46
C LEU A 16 -2.67 -9.64 6.45
N ILE A 17 -2.35 -10.43 5.42
CA ILE A 17 -1.06 -11.15 5.35
C ILE A 17 0.12 -10.17 5.33
N PRO A 18 0.22 -9.22 4.36
CA PRO A 18 1.31 -8.27 4.35
C PRO A 18 1.32 -7.35 5.58
N LEU A 19 0.14 -6.98 6.09
CA LEU A 19 0.01 -6.20 7.32
C LEU A 19 0.65 -6.93 8.51
N TYR A 20 0.25 -8.18 8.74
CA TYR A 20 0.76 -8.99 9.84
C TYR A 20 2.27 -9.25 9.72
N MET A 21 2.76 -9.54 8.50
CA MET A 21 4.19 -9.78 8.28
C MET A 21 5.03 -8.53 8.61
N ARG A 22 4.58 -7.33 8.25
CA ARG A 22 5.25 -6.08 8.64
C ARG A 22 5.17 -5.82 10.15
N ALA A 23 4.01 -6.05 10.76
CA ALA A 23 3.86 -5.92 12.21
C ALA A 23 4.78 -6.87 12.98
N LYS A 24 4.86 -8.13 12.54
CA LYS A 24 5.72 -9.16 13.14
C LYS A 24 7.21 -8.82 12.99
N GLU A 25 7.61 -8.35 11.82
CA GLU A 25 8.99 -7.92 11.55
C GLU A 25 9.39 -6.72 12.44
N SER A 26 8.50 -5.75 12.58
CA SER A 26 8.75 -4.53 13.37
C SER A 26 9.05 -4.81 14.84
N ARG A 27 8.56 -5.93 15.37
CA ARG A 27 8.78 -6.35 16.77
C ARG A 27 10.14 -7.03 17.02
N ARG A 28 10.93 -7.22 15.97
CA ARG A 28 12.28 -7.80 16.11
C ARG A 28 13.26 -6.77 16.66
N ASN A 29 14.32 -7.24 17.32
CA ASN A 29 15.37 -6.37 17.86
C ASN A 29 16.06 -5.51 16.78
N ASN A 30 16.25 -6.07 15.57
CA ASN A 30 16.85 -5.39 14.42
C ASN A 30 15.98 -5.64 13.19
N PRO A 31 14.86 -4.94 13.02
CA PRO A 31 13.96 -5.15 11.91
C PRO A 31 14.54 -4.65 10.59
N ILE A 32 14.34 -5.39 9.50
CA ILE A 32 14.63 -4.94 8.13
C ILE A 32 13.70 -3.78 7.75
N LEU A 33 12.44 -3.87 8.17
CA LEU A 33 11.40 -2.88 7.97
C LEU A 33 10.72 -2.58 9.30
N TYR A 34 10.74 -1.33 9.73
CA TYR A 34 10.02 -0.88 10.91
C TYR A 34 8.70 -0.18 10.52
N ASP A 35 7.58 -0.73 10.94
CA ASP A 35 6.23 -0.28 10.62
C ASP A 35 5.34 -0.23 11.88
N LYS A 36 5.46 0.87 12.63
CA LYS A 36 4.69 1.06 13.87
C LYS A 36 3.18 1.11 13.62
N ALA A 37 2.77 1.61 12.46
CA ALA A 37 1.35 1.67 12.11
C ALA A 37 0.79 0.26 11.84
N ALA A 38 1.57 -0.62 11.19
CA ALA A 38 1.17 -2.01 11.01
C ALA A 38 1.09 -2.76 12.34
N GLU A 39 1.99 -2.51 13.30
CA GLU A 39 1.91 -3.08 14.65
C GLU A 39 0.60 -2.69 15.32
N TRP A 40 0.30 -1.38 15.32
CA TRP A 40 -0.91 -0.86 15.94
C TRP A 40 -2.18 -1.42 15.29
N LEU A 41 -2.23 -1.47 13.96
CA LEU A 41 -3.36 -2.05 13.22
C LEU A 41 -3.57 -3.52 13.54
N ALA A 42 -2.50 -4.33 13.51
CA ALA A 42 -2.58 -5.75 13.81
C ALA A 42 -3.06 -6.01 15.24
N ASP A 43 -2.65 -5.16 16.21
CA ASP A 43 -3.09 -5.27 17.60
C ASP A 43 -4.52 -4.77 17.83
N SER A 44 -4.99 -3.84 16.99
CA SER A 44 -6.33 -3.25 17.08
C SER A 44 -7.42 -4.15 16.52
N LEU A 45 -7.07 -5.04 15.58
CA LEU A 45 -8.00 -5.98 14.97
C LEU A 45 -8.12 -7.26 15.81
N GLU A 46 -9.36 -7.71 16.03
CA GLU A 46 -9.64 -9.03 16.60
C GLU A 46 -9.63 -10.09 15.49
N TYR A 47 -8.43 -10.60 15.19
CA TYR A 47 -8.22 -11.59 14.15
C TYR A 47 -7.18 -12.62 14.57
N ASP A 48 -7.40 -13.90 14.21
CA ASP A 48 -6.43 -14.96 14.46
C ASP A 48 -5.37 -15.00 13.37
N TYR A 49 -4.24 -14.36 13.63
CA TYR A 49 -3.10 -14.33 12.71
C TYR A 49 -2.27 -15.62 12.72
N SER A 50 -2.51 -16.56 13.62
CA SER A 50 -1.69 -17.80 13.77
C SER A 50 -1.68 -18.64 12.50
N GLN A 51 -2.74 -18.57 11.69
CA GLN A 51 -2.83 -19.24 10.39
C GLN A 51 -1.75 -18.79 9.39
N PHE A 52 -1.15 -17.62 9.60
CA PHE A 52 -0.06 -17.10 8.77
C PHE A 52 1.32 -17.46 9.31
N ASP A 53 1.40 -18.06 10.50
CA ASP A 53 2.66 -18.51 11.06
C ASP A 53 3.19 -19.75 10.30
N GLY A 54 4.50 -19.80 10.13
CA GLY A 54 5.15 -20.89 9.38
C GLY A 54 5.45 -20.58 7.92
N ALA A 55 4.84 -19.54 7.33
CA ALA A 55 5.11 -19.10 5.96
C ALA A 55 6.38 -18.21 5.86
N LYS A 56 7.53 -18.71 6.37
CA LYS A 56 8.79 -17.93 6.49
C LYS A 56 9.25 -17.27 5.19
N LEU A 57 9.12 -17.95 4.05
CA LEU A 57 9.51 -17.36 2.75
C LEU A 57 8.60 -16.21 2.36
N SER A 58 7.30 -16.33 2.61
CA SER A 58 6.33 -15.25 2.37
C SER A 58 6.57 -14.08 3.33
N GLU A 59 6.91 -14.34 4.59
CA GLU A 59 7.27 -13.32 5.58
C GLU A 59 8.46 -12.49 5.10
N VAL A 60 9.59 -13.14 4.81
CA VAL A 60 10.79 -12.46 4.31
C VAL A 60 10.51 -11.75 2.98
N GLY A 61 9.78 -12.39 2.07
CA GLY A 61 9.41 -11.80 0.78
C GLY A 61 8.60 -10.52 0.92
N CYS A 62 7.58 -10.49 1.76
CA CYS A 62 6.78 -9.29 2.02
C CYS A 62 7.61 -8.16 2.63
N VAL A 63 8.44 -8.49 3.62
CA VAL A 63 9.26 -7.51 4.35
C VAL A 63 10.32 -6.88 3.45
N VAL A 64 11.11 -7.70 2.76
CA VAL A 64 12.20 -7.23 1.87
C VAL A 64 11.64 -6.43 0.70
N ARG A 65 10.52 -6.86 0.13
CA ARG A 65 9.83 -6.15 -0.95
C ARG A 65 9.33 -4.78 -0.47
N GLY A 66 8.67 -4.72 0.68
CA GLY A 66 8.22 -3.46 1.29
C GLY A 66 9.38 -2.50 1.54
N TRP A 67 10.46 -2.99 2.13
CA TRP A 67 11.68 -2.21 2.37
C TRP A 67 12.30 -1.68 1.07
N TYR A 68 12.40 -2.53 0.04
CA TYR A 68 12.95 -2.15 -1.26
C TYR A 68 12.16 -1.03 -1.92
N PHE A 69 10.82 -1.13 -1.92
CA PHE A 69 9.95 -0.09 -2.46
C PHE A 69 10.00 1.19 -1.63
N ASP A 70 10.08 1.11 -0.31
CA ASP A 70 10.25 2.28 0.54
C ASP A 70 11.57 3.00 0.23
N CYS A 71 12.65 2.26 0.00
CA CYS A 71 13.93 2.82 -0.43
C CYS A 71 13.85 3.48 -1.82
N ALA A 72 13.09 2.88 -2.76
CA ALA A 72 12.88 3.45 -4.10
C ALA A 72 12.11 4.76 -4.01
N VAL A 73 11.01 4.79 -3.24
CA VAL A 73 10.19 6.00 -3.03
C VAL A 73 11.01 7.12 -2.38
N ARG A 74 11.77 6.84 -1.32
CA ARG A 74 12.64 7.85 -0.67
C ARG A 74 13.66 8.43 -1.65
N ARG A 75 14.28 7.60 -2.48
CA ARG A 75 15.23 8.07 -3.51
C ARG A 75 14.52 8.93 -4.55
N PHE A 76 13.34 8.52 -4.99
CA PHE A 76 12.54 9.27 -5.94
C PHE A 76 12.17 10.66 -5.39
N ILE A 77 11.61 10.74 -4.19
CA ILE A 77 11.24 12.00 -3.54
C ILE A 77 12.45 12.94 -3.43
N LYS A 78 13.62 12.39 -3.07
CA LYS A 78 14.84 13.18 -2.95
C LYS A 78 15.33 13.74 -4.29
N ALA A 79 15.12 13.01 -5.39
CA ALA A 79 15.66 13.35 -6.71
C ALA A 79 14.76 14.31 -7.51
N HIS A 80 13.47 14.43 -7.17
CA HIS A 80 12.46 15.15 -7.96
C HIS A 80 11.94 16.40 -7.24
N SER A 81 11.51 17.40 -7.99
CA SER A 81 11.05 18.69 -7.44
C SER A 81 9.59 18.64 -6.99
N HIS A 82 8.74 17.92 -7.72
CA HIS A 82 7.30 17.80 -7.46
C HIS A 82 6.88 16.32 -7.43
N PRO A 83 7.43 15.53 -6.48
CA PRO A 83 7.21 14.10 -6.45
C PRO A 83 5.77 13.75 -6.06
N VAL A 84 5.14 12.91 -6.89
CA VAL A 84 3.83 12.32 -6.65
C VAL A 84 3.99 10.80 -6.57
N VAL A 85 3.64 10.25 -5.43
CA VAL A 85 3.74 8.80 -5.14
C VAL A 85 2.36 8.18 -5.26
N VAL A 86 2.19 7.22 -6.17
CA VAL A 86 0.92 6.51 -6.36
C VAL A 86 1.11 5.04 -5.99
N ASN A 87 0.48 4.62 -4.91
CA ASN A 87 0.49 3.25 -4.43
C ASN A 87 -0.75 2.52 -4.97
N VAL A 88 -0.59 1.74 -6.02
CA VAL A 88 -1.66 1.07 -6.74
C VAL A 88 -1.92 -0.32 -6.16
N GLY A 89 -3.17 -0.59 -5.79
CA GLY A 89 -3.54 -1.79 -5.03
C GLY A 89 -2.97 -1.72 -3.62
N CYS A 90 -3.19 -0.58 -2.95
CA CYS A 90 -2.55 -0.25 -1.68
C CYS A 90 -2.96 -1.16 -0.52
N GLY A 91 -4.12 -1.80 -0.58
CA GLY A 91 -4.63 -2.63 0.51
C GLY A 91 -4.58 -1.93 1.87
N LEU A 92 -3.97 -2.60 2.84
CA LEU A 92 -3.67 -2.05 4.18
C LEU A 92 -2.18 -1.68 4.33
N ASP A 93 -1.54 -1.26 3.23
CA ASP A 93 -0.17 -0.75 3.32
C ASP A 93 -0.12 0.60 4.04
N THR A 94 0.86 0.76 4.88
CA THR A 94 1.12 1.93 5.73
C THR A 94 2.38 2.69 5.25
N ARG A 95 2.64 2.68 3.94
CA ARG A 95 3.83 3.31 3.36
C ARG A 95 3.90 4.79 3.64
N PHE A 96 2.78 5.51 3.53
CA PHE A 96 2.76 6.93 3.89
C PHE A 96 3.22 7.16 5.32
N GLN A 97 2.75 6.35 6.29
CA GLN A 97 3.13 6.47 7.69
C GLN A 97 4.61 6.14 7.94
N ARG A 98 5.21 5.27 7.11
CA ARG A 98 6.64 4.92 7.22
C ARG A 98 7.56 5.93 6.55
N ILE A 99 7.11 6.56 5.47
CA ILE A 99 7.92 7.47 4.66
C ILE A 99 7.67 8.92 5.01
N GLY A 100 6.40 9.33 5.04
CA GLY A 100 5.88 10.65 5.36
C GLY A 100 6.84 11.81 5.04
N ASP A 101 6.74 12.38 3.84
CA ASP A 101 7.62 13.48 3.43
C ASP A 101 6.75 14.63 2.92
N GLU A 102 6.86 15.82 3.54
CA GLU A 102 6.07 17.01 3.22
C GLU A 102 6.28 17.49 1.76
N LYS A 103 7.38 17.08 1.14
CA LYS A 103 7.69 17.39 -0.26
C LYS A 103 6.83 16.62 -1.25
N ALA A 104 6.33 15.46 -0.86
CA ALA A 104 5.61 14.53 -1.74
C ALA A 104 4.12 14.49 -1.43
N VAL A 105 3.31 14.34 -2.47
CA VAL A 105 1.90 13.97 -2.33
C VAL A 105 1.74 12.48 -2.59
N PHE A 106 1.04 11.79 -1.69
CA PHE A 106 0.78 10.36 -1.79
C PHE A 106 -0.67 10.10 -2.17
N TYR A 107 -0.85 9.18 -3.08
CA TYR A 107 -2.15 8.62 -3.46
C TYR A 107 -2.16 7.12 -3.21
N ASP A 108 -3.11 6.66 -2.43
CA ASP A 108 -3.36 5.23 -2.19
C ASP A 108 -4.61 4.84 -2.97
N LEU A 109 -4.44 4.02 -4.00
CA LEU A 109 -5.49 3.57 -4.89
C LEU A 109 -5.78 2.08 -4.68
N ASP A 110 -7.06 1.76 -4.53
CA ASP A 110 -7.56 0.37 -4.52
C ASP A 110 -9.05 0.35 -4.88
N LEU A 111 -9.61 -0.85 -4.98
CA LEU A 111 -11.05 -1.07 -5.22
C LEU A 111 -11.89 -0.34 -4.15
N PRO A 112 -13.11 0.12 -4.49
CA PRO A 112 -13.97 0.89 -3.59
C PRO A 112 -14.21 0.23 -2.23
N GLU A 113 -14.38 -1.10 -2.19
CA GLU A 113 -14.57 -1.85 -0.95
C GLU A 113 -13.30 -1.88 -0.08
N VAL A 114 -12.12 -1.93 -0.70
CA VAL A 114 -10.83 -1.88 0.01
C VAL A 114 -10.58 -0.48 0.58
N ILE A 115 -10.85 0.56 -0.21
CA ILE A 115 -10.72 1.95 0.25
C ILE A 115 -11.71 2.27 1.37
N THR A 116 -12.91 1.71 1.32
CA THR A 116 -13.88 1.85 2.43
C THR A 116 -13.32 1.26 3.72
N LEU A 117 -12.82 0.02 3.67
CA LEU A 117 -12.17 -0.63 4.81
C LEU A 117 -10.95 0.18 5.28
N ARG A 118 -10.13 0.64 4.34
CA ARG A 118 -8.93 1.42 4.64
C ARG A 118 -9.27 2.71 5.38
N ARG A 119 -10.31 3.45 4.98
CA ARG A 119 -10.75 4.68 5.66
C ARG A 119 -11.16 4.45 7.11
N GLU A 120 -11.76 3.30 7.40
CA GLU A 120 -12.15 2.93 8.77
C GLU A 120 -10.93 2.62 9.65
N LEU A 121 -9.92 1.95 9.09
CA LEU A 121 -8.75 1.47 9.83
C LEU A 121 -7.58 2.46 9.82
N ILE A 122 -7.39 3.16 8.71
CA ILE A 122 -6.29 4.10 8.47
C ILE A 122 -6.91 5.38 7.92
N PRO A 123 -7.30 6.35 8.74
CA PRO A 123 -7.88 7.60 8.26
C PRO A 123 -6.95 8.36 7.31
N GLU A 124 -7.52 8.99 6.30
CA GLU A 124 -6.79 9.90 5.41
C GLU A 124 -6.09 11.01 6.21
N GLN A 125 -4.92 11.39 5.77
CA GLN A 125 -4.11 12.45 6.40
C GLN A 125 -3.74 13.51 5.35
N PRO A 126 -3.41 14.73 5.77
CA PRO A 126 -2.84 15.71 4.86
C PRO A 126 -1.62 15.13 4.12
N GLY A 127 -1.61 15.25 2.79
CA GLY A 127 -0.57 14.67 1.94
C GLY A 127 -0.76 13.19 1.56
N ASN A 128 -1.81 12.51 2.07
CA ASN A 128 -2.16 11.14 1.66
C ASN A 128 -3.64 11.05 1.30
N VAL A 129 -3.94 10.92 0.03
CA VAL A 129 -5.30 10.91 -0.54
C VAL A 129 -5.66 9.52 -1.03
N TYR A 130 -6.90 9.09 -0.78
CA TYR A 130 -7.38 7.77 -1.19
C TYR A 130 -8.23 7.86 -2.46
N ILE A 131 -7.92 6.99 -3.43
CA ILE A 131 -8.65 6.86 -4.69
C ILE A 131 -9.35 5.50 -4.73
N ALA A 132 -10.68 5.53 -4.79
CA ALA A 132 -11.52 4.34 -4.90
C ALA A 132 -11.77 4.04 -6.39
N ALA A 133 -10.87 3.27 -7.02
CA ALA A 133 -10.94 2.93 -8.43
C ALA A 133 -10.21 1.62 -8.73
N SER A 134 -10.55 0.99 -9.86
CA SER A 134 -9.76 -0.11 -10.39
C SER A 134 -8.50 0.42 -11.10
N LEU A 135 -7.39 -0.30 -10.99
CA LEU A 135 -6.18 0.01 -11.77
C LEU A 135 -6.43 -0.11 -13.30
N LEU A 136 -7.51 -0.80 -13.71
CA LEU A 136 -7.89 -0.94 -15.12
C LEU A 136 -8.66 0.28 -15.66
N GLU A 137 -9.15 1.15 -14.79
CA GLU A 137 -9.76 2.43 -15.16
C GLU A 137 -8.65 3.46 -15.42
N THR A 138 -8.86 4.37 -16.35
CA THR A 138 -7.86 5.37 -16.72
C THR A 138 -8.16 6.77 -16.20
N ASP A 139 -9.42 7.03 -15.85
CA ASP A 139 -9.90 8.35 -15.45
C ASP A 139 -9.14 8.93 -14.25
N TRP A 140 -8.74 8.10 -13.30
CA TRP A 140 -7.93 8.53 -12.16
C TRP A 140 -6.53 8.99 -12.56
N MET A 141 -5.93 8.43 -13.62
CA MET A 141 -4.63 8.85 -14.13
C MET A 141 -4.73 10.25 -14.75
N ASP A 142 -5.79 10.49 -15.54
CA ASP A 142 -6.05 11.79 -16.15
C ASP A 142 -6.35 12.85 -15.08
N ASP A 143 -7.07 12.47 -14.02
CA ASP A 143 -7.32 13.36 -12.89
C ASP A 143 -6.01 13.74 -12.16
N LEU A 144 -5.13 12.76 -11.92
CA LEU A 144 -3.82 13.00 -11.30
C LEU A 144 -2.95 13.93 -12.17
N ARG A 145 -2.88 13.70 -13.49
CA ARG A 145 -2.16 14.58 -14.42
C ARG A 145 -2.69 16.01 -14.40
N ARG A 146 -4.02 16.19 -14.33
CA ARG A 146 -4.64 17.52 -14.24
C ARG A 146 -4.34 18.23 -12.92
N ARG A 147 -4.33 17.49 -11.81
CA ARG A 147 -4.03 18.04 -10.47
C ARG A 147 -2.56 18.40 -10.31
N HIS A 148 -1.68 17.67 -10.98
CA HIS A 148 -0.23 17.82 -10.90
C HIS A 148 0.38 17.99 -12.29
N PRO A 149 0.17 19.16 -12.98
CA PRO A 149 0.67 19.38 -14.34
C PRO A 149 2.21 19.31 -14.42
N ASP A 150 2.90 19.69 -13.35
CA ASP A 150 4.36 19.61 -13.22
C ASP A 150 4.80 18.43 -12.34
N GLY A 151 3.88 17.52 -12.03
CA GLY A 151 4.11 16.39 -11.15
C GLY A 151 5.00 15.33 -11.80
N GLU A 152 5.96 14.85 -11.01
CA GLU A 152 6.82 13.74 -11.36
C GLU A 152 6.31 12.50 -10.60
N PHE A 153 5.91 11.45 -11.35
CA PHE A 153 5.16 10.34 -10.78
C PHE A 153 6.02 9.10 -10.56
N ILE A 154 5.85 8.45 -9.41
CA ILE A 154 6.27 7.07 -9.18
C ILE A 154 5.06 6.21 -8.85
N PHE A 155 4.89 5.12 -9.61
CA PHE A 155 3.82 4.14 -9.38
C PHE A 155 4.40 2.92 -8.66
N ILE A 156 3.87 2.61 -7.50
CA ILE A 156 4.21 1.39 -6.74
C ILE A 156 3.06 0.40 -6.91
N VAL A 157 3.37 -0.77 -7.47
CA VAL A 157 2.39 -1.84 -7.72
C VAL A 157 2.90 -3.11 -7.05
N GLU A 158 2.62 -3.22 -5.75
CA GLU A 158 3.17 -4.28 -4.91
C GLU A 158 2.18 -5.42 -4.69
N GLY A 159 2.48 -6.61 -5.24
CA GLY A 159 1.66 -7.81 -5.03
C GLY A 159 0.30 -7.79 -5.71
N VAL A 160 0.13 -7.02 -6.79
CA VAL A 160 -1.13 -6.74 -7.46
C VAL A 160 -1.20 -7.37 -8.85
N LEU A 161 -0.18 -7.19 -9.67
CA LEU A 161 -0.23 -7.57 -11.09
C LEU A 161 -0.46 -9.08 -11.33
N MET A 162 -0.14 -9.91 -10.36
CA MET A 162 -0.35 -11.37 -10.43
C MET A 162 -1.82 -11.79 -10.50
N TYR A 163 -2.75 -10.89 -10.18
CA TYR A 163 -4.20 -11.13 -10.23
C TYR A 163 -4.82 -10.76 -11.58
N PHE A 164 -4.03 -10.23 -12.52
CA PHE A 164 -4.52 -9.73 -13.81
C PHE A 164 -3.95 -10.55 -14.97
N TYR A 165 -4.73 -10.62 -16.06
CA TYR A 165 -4.28 -11.21 -17.30
C TYR A 165 -3.18 -10.34 -17.95
N GLU A 166 -2.26 -10.97 -18.68
CA GLU A 166 -1.14 -10.30 -19.35
C GLU A 166 -1.57 -9.07 -20.18
N LYS A 167 -2.70 -9.18 -20.90
CA LYS A 167 -3.24 -8.07 -21.70
C LYS A 167 -3.62 -6.87 -20.83
N GLN A 168 -4.18 -7.11 -19.66
CA GLN A 168 -4.56 -6.04 -18.71
C GLN A 168 -3.32 -5.37 -18.13
N VAL A 169 -2.31 -6.16 -17.75
CA VAL A 169 -1.03 -5.64 -17.24
C VAL A 169 -0.34 -4.80 -18.30
N LYS A 170 -0.27 -5.26 -19.56
CA LYS A 170 0.31 -4.49 -20.67
C LYS A 170 -0.43 -3.17 -20.90
N SER A 171 -1.77 -3.21 -20.88
CA SER A 171 -2.59 -2.00 -21.01
C SER A 171 -2.29 -1.00 -19.89
N PHE A 172 -2.29 -1.45 -18.64
CA PHE A 172 -1.95 -0.61 -17.49
C PHE A 172 -0.56 0.03 -17.63
N LEU A 173 0.48 -0.78 -17.91
CA LEU A 173 1.85 -0.29 -18.07
C LEU A 173 1.98 0.72 -19.21
N HIS A 174 1.21 0.56 -20.29
CA HIS A 174 1.18 1.52 -21.39
C HIS A 174 0.59 2.88 -20.99
N HIS A 175 -0.40 2.88 -20.09
CA HIS A 175 -1.03 4.14 -19.65
C HIS A 175 -0.20 4.90 -18.60
N VAL A 176 0.62 4.22 -17.82
CA VAL A 176 1.48 4.86 -16.81
C VAL A 176 2.86 5.26 -17.34
N ALA A 177 3.24 4.79 -18.54
CA ALA A 177 4.50 5.14 -19.21
C ALA A 177 4.40 6.50 -19.93
#